data_946a250efce2259f15fa4ab432fab72c
#
_entry.id   946a250efce2259f15fa4ab432fab72c
#
_cell.length_a   1.000
_cell.length_b   1.000
_cell.length_c   1.000
_cell.angle_alpha   90.00
_cell.angle_beta   90.00
_cell.angle_gamma   90.00
#
_symmetry.space_group_name_H-M   'P 1'
#
loop_
_entity.id
_entity.type
_entity.pdbx_description
1 polymer ?
#
loop_
_entity_poly.entity_id
_entity_poly.type
_entity_poly.pdbx_seq_one_letter_code
_entity_poly.pdbx_strand_id
1 'polypeptide(L)'
;LGHHSYSHPNGWWTSKKKYLADVDKAAALIPSNLFRPPYGRLRIDQHLSLKKKGFKIVFWTVVSYDFDPELRKKDLIRKMKRLTRPGAIFVFHDNPKAVPVLKNELPKLMAYWKEEGYTFKSIPNN
;
A
#
# COMPACT_ATOMS: atom_id res chain seq x y z
N LEU A 1 -12.11 0.62 -1.30
CA LEU A 1 -11.22 1.74 -0.95
C LEU A 1 -10.67 1.59 0.46
N GLY A 2 -9.51 2.18 0.70
CA GLY A 2 -8.90 2.37 2.01
C GLY A 2 -8.18 3.70 2.05
N HIS A 3 -7.71 4.12 3.20
CA HIS A 3 -6.98 5.38 3.30
C HIS A 3 -5.56 5.21 3.82
N HIS A 4 -4.74 6.24 3.59
CA HIS A 4 -3.30 6.23 3.85
C HIS A 4 -2.87 7.42 4.72
N SER A 5 -3.72 7.80 5.70
CA SER A 5 -3.68 9.04 6.47
C SER A 5 -4.02 10.28 5.62
N TYR A 6 -4.06 11.46 6.24
CA TYR A 6 -4.39 12.71 5.57
C TYR A 6 -3.15 13.44 5.04
N SER A 7 -2.12 13.61 5.87
CA SER A 7 -0.90 14.34 5.53
C SER A 7 0.33 13.45 5.36
N HIS A 8 0.16 12.13 5.30
CA HIS A 8 1.23 11.14 5.11
C HIS A 8 2.33 11.19 6.19
N PRO A 9 1.99 11.29 7.50
CA PRO A 9 2.99 11.39 8.56
C PRO A 9 3.73 10.08 8.79
N ASN A 10 5.02 10.18 9.13
CA ASN A 10 5.79 9.03 9.56
C ASN A 10 5.41 8.65 11.00
N GLY A 11 4.84 7.44 11.20
CA GLY A 11 4.35 6.99 12.51
C GLY A 11 5.44 6.96 13.59
N TRP A 12 6.69 6.64 13.23
CA TRP A 12 7.79 6.59 14.21
C TRP A 12 8.15 7.97 14.78
N TRP A 13 8.03 9.02 13.97
CA TRP A 13 8.42 10.38 14.33
C TRP A 13 7.24 11.28 14.74
N THR A 14 6.02 10.73 14.72
CA THR A 14 4.80 11.47 15.04
C THR A 14 4.23 10.99 16.36
N SER A 15 3.88 11.91 17.25
CA SER A 15 3.22 11.55 18.52
C SER A 15 1.90 10.83 18.26
N LYS A 16 1.51 9.89 19.15
CA LYS A 16 0.28 9.13 19.02
C LYS A 16 -0.94 10.04 18.78
N LYS A 17 -1.08 11.10 19.58
CA LYS A 17 -2.22 12.04 19.46
C LYS A 17 -2.31 12.67 18.08
N LYS A 18 -1.20 13.19 17.55
CA LYS A 18 -1.15 13.82 16.22
C LYS A 18 -1.40 12.79 15.11
N TYR A 19 -0.81 11.59 15.24
CA TYR A 19 -0.97 10.53 14.25
C TYR A 19 -2.43 10.06 14.14
N LEU A 20 -3.08 9.81 15.27
CA LEU A 20 -4.49 9.40 15.29
C LEU A 20 -5.41 10.48 14.74
N ALA A 21 -5.19 11.75 15.09
CA ALA A 21 -5.97 12.85 14.55
C ALA A 21 -5.84 12.99 13.03
N ASP A 22 -4.65 12.74 12.48
CA ASP A 22 -4.40 12.74 11.04
C ASP A 22 -5.13 11.58 10.33
N VAL A 23 -5.11 10.39 10.94
CA VAL A 23 -5.87 9.23 10.43
C VAL A 23 -7.37 9.49 10.49
N ASP A 24 -7.90 10.04 11.58
CA ASP A 24 -9.33 10.37 11.74
C ASP A 24 -9.77 11.38 10.68
N LYS A 25 -8.94 12.37 10.38
CA LYS A 25 -9.20 13.36 9.32
C LYS A 25 -9.32 12.71 7.94
N ALA A 26 -8.49 11.73 7.62
CA ALA A 26 -8.61 10.97 6.38
C ALA A 26 -9.87 10.08 6.37
N ALA A 27 -10.16 9.42 7.48
CA ALA A 27 -11.33 8.55 7.61
C ALA A 27 -12.66 9.30 7.47
N ALA A 28 -12.71 10.57 7.86
CA ALA A 28 -13.88 11.43 7.64
C ALA A 28 -14.17 11.69 6.15
N LEU A 29 -13.16 11.59 5.28
CA LEU A 29 -13.31 11.80 3.84
C LEU A 29 -13.51 10.48 3.07
N ILE A 30 -12.96 9.39 3.58
CA ILE A 30 -13.01 8.06 2.93
C ILE A 30 -13.65 7.09 3.93
N PRO A 31 -14.93 6.73 3.77
CA PRO A 31 -15.65 5.85 4.70
C PRO A 31 -15.19 4.40 4.55
N SER A 32 -14.01 4.11 5.07
CA SER A 32 -13.39 2.78 5.07
C SER A 32 -12.69 2.51 6.38
N ASN A 33 -12.71 1.27 6.85
CA ASN A 33 -11.88 0.84 7.98
C ASN A 33 -10.52 0.29 7.55
N LEU A 34 -10.23 0.21 6.24
CA LEU A 34 -8.93 -0.19 5.75
C LEU A 34 -7.94 0.97 5.83
N PHE A 35 -6.85 0.75 6.55
CA PHE A 35 -5.80 1.74 6.72
C PHE A 35 -4.43 1.14 6.43
N ARG A 36 -3.64 1.82 5.60
CA ARG A 36 -2.24 1.50 5.38
C ARG A 36 -1.36 2.60 5.98
N PRO A 37 -0.44 2.26 6.91
CA PRO A 37 0.45 3.28 7.47
C PRO A 37 1.43 3.82 6.44
N PRO A 38 1.63 5.14 6.36
CA PRO A 38 2.69 5.75 5.56
C PRO A 38 4.05 5.12 5.87
N TYR A 39 4.84 4.87 4.83
CA TYR A 39 6.15 4.21 4.89
C TYR A 39 6.13 2.79 5.53
N GLY A 40 4.95 2.23 5.83
CA GLY A 40 4.84 1.02 6.66
C GLY A 40 5.27 1.24 8.12
N ARG A 41 5.39 2.47 8.56
CA ARG A 41 5.92 2.83 9.89
C ARG A 41 4.78 3.15 10.84
N LEU A 42 4.61 2.29 11.84
CA LEU A 42 3.56 2.38 12.83
C LEU A 42 4.13 1.95 14.20
N ARG A 43 3.91 2.76 15.22
CA ARG A 43 4.29 2.42 16.61
C ARG A 43 3.23 1.49 17.21
N ILE A 44 3.63 0.69 18.18
CA ILE A 44 2.74 -0.28 18.84
C ILE A 44 1.53 0.44 19.49
N ASP A 45 1.76 1.56 20.16
CA ASP A 45 0.70 2.34 20.82
C ASP A 45 -0.29 2.97 19.82
N GLN A 46 0.18 3.35 18.63
CA GLN A 46 -0.66 3.81 17.52
C GLN A 46 -1.46 2.63 16.95
N HIS A 47 -0.82 1.50 16.69
CA HIS A 47 -1.47 0.28 16.18
C HIS A 47 -2.63 -0.16 17.07
N LEU A 48 -2.37 -0.32 18.37
CA LEU A 48 -3.40 -0.75 19.33
C LEU A 48 -4.57 0.23 19.39
N SER A 49 -4.28 1.53 19.32
CA SER A 49 -5.32 2.55 19.32
C SER A 49 -6.18 2.54 18.05
N LEU A 50 -5.55 2.35 16.90
CA LEU A 50 -6.25 2.23 15.61
C LEU A 50 -7.11 0.95 15.56
N LYS A 51 -6.62 -0.17 16.07
CA LYS A 51 -7.42 -1.39 16.19
C LYS A 51 -8.64 -1.21 17.10
N LYS A 52 -8.48 -0.54 18.25
CA LYS A 52 -9.61 -0.19 19.13
C LYS A 52 -10.66 0.70 18.46
N LYS A 53 -10.24 1.55 17.50
CA LYS A 53 -11.13 2.36 16.66
C LYS A 53 -11.79 1.59 15.50
N GLY A 54 -11.50 0.29 15.36
CA GLY A 54 -12.06 -0.56 14.30
C GLY A 54 -11.27 -0.56 13.00
N PHE A 55 -10.08 0.07 12.94
CA PHE A 55 -9.27 0.04 11.73
C PHE A 55 -8.61 -1.32 11.51
N LYS A 56 -8.67 -1.81 10.28
CA LYS A 56 -7.92 -2.94 9.76
C LYS A 56 -6.62 -2.42 9.14
N ILE A 57 -5.49 -2.73 9.77
CA ILE A 57 -4.19 -2.29 9.29
C ILE A 57 -3.72 -3.20 8.16
N VAL A 58 -3.46 -2.63 6.98
CA VAL A 58 -3.08 -3.34 5.77
C VAL A 58 -1.67 -2.98 5.36
N PHE A 59 -0.76 -3.92 5.52
CA PHE A 59 0.60 -3.81 4.98
C PHE A 59 0.66 -4.37 3.54
N TRP A 60 1.83 -4.75 3.09
CA TRP A 60 2.07 -5.32 1.77
C TRP A 60 3.02 -6.51 1.85
N THR A 61 2.99 -7.32 0.81
CA THR A 61 3.96 -8.38 0.60
C THR A 61 5.15 -7.86 -0.19
N VAL A 62 4.86 -7.04 -1.21
CA VAL A 62 5.87 -6.52 -2.14
C VAL A 62 5.58 -5.06 -2.46
N VAL A 63 6.61 -4.21 -2.32
CA VAL A 63 6.59 -2.85 -2.85
C VAL A 63 7.41 -2.78 -4.13
N SER A 64 6.86 -2.12 -5.14
CA SER A 64 7.46 -2.03 -6.47
C SER A 64 8.70 -1.13 -6.52
N TYR A 65 8.74 -0.06 -5.74
CA TYR A 65 9.68 1.05 -5.87
C TYR A 65 9.60 1.73 -7.26
N ASP A 66 8.43 1.73 -7.86
CA ASP A 66 8.13 2.28 -9.19
C ASP A 66 8.41 3.78 -9.34
N PHE A 67 8.55 4.48 -8.23
CA PHE A 67 8.94 5.90 -8.15
C PHE A 67 10.46 6.14 -8.13
N ASP A 68 11.26 5.07 -8.03
CA ASP A 68 12.73 5.17 -7.98
C ASP A 68 13.29 5.32 -9.40
N PRO A 69 13.96 6.44 -9.73
CA PRO A 69 14.52 6.67 -11.06
C PRO A 69 15.66 5.71 -11.42
N GLU A 70 16.34 5.16 -10.41
CA GLU A 70 17.44 4.20 -10.62
C GLU A 70 16.93 2.77 -10.83
N LEU A 71 15.63 2.54 -10.68
CA LEU A 71 15.05 1.21 -10.84
C LEU A 71 15.07 0.76 -12.30
N ARG A 72 15.81 -0.31 -12.58
CA ARG A 72 15.77 -0.95 -13.91
C ARG A 72 14.47 -1.73 -14.09
N LYS A 73 13.72 -1.43 -15.13
CA LYS A 73 12.40 -2.04 -15.43
C LYS A 73 12.43 -3.57 -15.45
N LYS A 74 13.48 -4.16 -16.04
CA LYS A 74 13.66 -5.62 -16.07
C LYS A 74 13.83 -6.25 -14.68
N ASP A 75 14.46 -5.53 -13.76
CA ASP A 75 14.67 -6.00 -12.39
C ASP A 75 13.37 -5.92 -11.60
N LEU A 76 12.57 -4.88 -11.81
CA LEU A 76 11.22 -4.77 -11.27
C LEU A 76 10.37 -5.96 -11.71
N ILE A 77 10.26 -6.23 -13.01
CA ILE A 77 9.45 -7.33 -13.54
C ILE A 77 9.90 -8.67 -12.95
N ARG A 78 11.21 -8.94 -12.97
CA ARG A 78 11.78 -10.16 -12.41
C ARG A 78 11.48 -10.32 -10.93
N LYS A 79 11.64 -9.25 -10.15
CA LYS A 79 11.32 -9.22 -8.71
C LYS A 79 9.84 -9.51 -8.46
N MET A 80 8.94 -8.84 -9.19
CA MET A 80 7.51 -9.02 -9.05
C MET A 80 7.10 -10.46 -9.33
N LYS A 81 7.55 -11.02 -10.46
CA LYS A 81 7.28 -12.42 -10.82
C LYS A 81 7.79 -13.39 -9.76
N ARG A 82 9.02 -13.23 -9.30
CA ARG A 82 9.64 -14.11 -8.29
C ARG A 82 8.91 -14.10 -6.95
N LEU A 83 8.35 -12.96 -6.55
CA LEU A 83 7.68 -12.78 -5.26
C LEU A 83 6.18 -13.02 -5.33
N THR A 84 5.66 -13.37 -6.49
CA THR A 84 4.25 -13.70 -6.69
C THR A 84 3.89 -14.99 -5.95
N ARG A 85 2.80 -14.92 -5.20
CA ARG A 85 2.20 -16.07 -4.50
C ARG A 85 0.74 -15.77 -4.18
N PRO A 86 -0.11 -16.77 -3.94
CA PRO A 86 -1.48 -16.55 -3.51
C PRO A 86 -1.56 -15.67 -2.25
N GLY A 87 -2.48 -14.73 -2.25
CA GLY A 87 -2.69 -13.78 -1.15
C GLY A 87 -1.67 -12.64 -1.07
N ALA A 88 -0.74 -12.52 -2.01
CA ALA A 88 0.21 -11.42 -2.02
C ALA A 88 -0.46 -10.07 -2.29
N ILE A 89 -0.01 -9.04 -1.56
CA ILE A 89 -0.41 -7.65 -1.76
C ILE A 89 0.77 -6.90 -2.37
N PHE A 90 0.61 -6.44 -3.60
CA PHE A 90 1.59 -5.63 -4.30
C PHE A 90 1.23 -4.16 -4.20
N VAL A 91 2.22 -3.30 -3.93
CA VAL A 91 2.04 -1.85 -3.89
C VAL A 91 2.74 -1.20 -5.07
N PHE A 92 1.98 -0.39 -5.78
CA PHE A 92 2.41 0.57 -6.78
C PHE A 92 1.98 1.96 -6.33
N HIS A 93 2.57 3.01 -6.89
CA HIS A 93 2.33 4.38 -6.47
C HIS A 93 1.73 5.21 -7.61
N ASP A 94 0.71 6.00 -7.29
CA ASP A 94 0.11 6.94 -8.22
C ASP A 94 0.74 8.34 -8.04
N ASN A 95 1.90 8.52 -8.66
CA ASN A 95 2.59 9.80 -8.69
C ASN A 95 3.35 9.97 -10.02
N PRO A 96 3.74 11.21 -10.40
CA PRO A 96 4.39 11.48 -11.68
C PRO A 96 5.65 10.64 -11.97
N LYS A 97 6.43 10.29 -10.94
CA LYS A 97 7.65 9.46 -11.10
C LYS A 97 7.34 8.01 -11.43
N ALA A 98 6.21 7.50 -10.95
CA ALA A 98 5.79 6.12 -11.18
C ALA A 98 5.04 5.92 -12.52
N VAL A 99 4.55 6.99 -13.14
CA VAL A 99 3.76 6.93 -14.38
C VAL A 99 4.39 6.07 -15.49
N PRO A 100 5.70 6.16 -15.79
CA PRO A 100 6.32 5.32 -16.82
C PRO A 100 6.22 3.81 -16.51
N VAL A 101 6.34 3.43 -15.25
CA VAL A 101 6.20 2.03 -14.80
C VAL A 101 4.75 1.59 -14.85
N LEU A 102 3.83 2.40 -14.33
CA LEU A 102 2.39 2.10 -14.34
C LEU A 102 1.86 1.90 -15.75
N LYS A 103 2.23 2.76 -16.70
CA LYS A 103 1.75 2.66 -18.08
C LYS A 103 2.35 1.51 -18.86
N ASN A 104 3.63 1.23 -18.67
CA ASN A 104 4.36 0.30 -19.55
C ASN A 104 4.57 -1.09 -18.94
N GLU A 105 4.77 -1.19 -17.63
CA GLU A 105 5.16 -2.45 -17.00
C GLU A 105 4.03 -3.13 -16.22
N LEU A 106 3.15 -2.36 -15.58
CA LEU A 106 2.04 -2.94 -14.83
C LEU A 106 1.07 -3.75 -15.70
N PRO A 107 0.69 -3.30 -16.93
CA PRO A 107 -0.15 -4.12 -17.80
C PRO A 107 0.47 -5.48 -18.15
N LYS A 108 1.79 -5.54 -18.37
CA LYS A 108 2.51 -6.78 -18.65
C LYS A 108 2.52 -7.74 -17.45
N LEU A 109 2.68 -7.17 -16.23
CA LEU A 109 2.58 -7.96 -15.00
C LEU A 109 1.17 -8.50 -14.78
N MET A 110 0.16 -7.69 -15.05
CA MET A 110 -1.24 -8.12 -14.92
C MET A 110 -1.58 -9.23 -15.93
N ALA A 111 -1.10 -9.14 -17.17
CA ALA A 111 -1.24 -10.20 -18.17
C ALA A 111 -0.57 -11.49 -17.67
N TYR A 112 0.68 -11.41 -17.27
CA TYR A 112 1.41 -12.53 -16.68
C TYR A 112 0.67 -13.19 -15.52
N TRP A 113 0.19 -12.43 -14.54
CA TRP A 113 -0.54 -13.00 -13.40
C TRP A 113 -1.83 -13.71 -13.81
N LYS A 114 -2.54 -13.19 -14.82
CA LYS A 114 -3.73 -13.86 -15.38
C LYS A 114 -3.37 -15.16 -16.10
N GLU A 115 -2.31 -15.17 -16.89
CA GLU A 115 -1.79 -16.37 -17.58
C GLU A 115 -1.37 -17.46 -16.59
N GLU A 116 -0.77 -17.07 -15.45
CA GLU A 116 -0.42 -17.98 -14.35
C GLU A 116 -1.64 -18.41 -13.49
N GLY A 117 -2.85 -18.00 -13.86
CA GLY A 117 -4.09 -18.39 -13.18
C GLY A 117 -4.43 -17.59 -11.91
N TYR A 118 -3.72 -16.50 -11.63
CA TYR A 118 -4.06 -15.63 -10.49
C TYR A 118 -5.29 -14.78 -10.75
N THR A 119 -6.11 -14.61 -9.72
CA THR A 119 -7.26 -13.70 -9.70
C THR A 119 -6.97 -12.52 -8.78
N PHE A 120 -7.48 -11.36 -9.14
CA PHE A 120 -7.38 -10.14 -8.33
C PHE A 120 -8.62 -9.99 -7.47
N LYS A 121 -8.44 -9.76 -6.18
CA LYS A 121 -9.54 -9.58 -5.23
C LYS A 121 -9.33 -8.30 -4.42
N SER A 122 -10.43 -7.66 -4.06
CA SER A 122 -10.39 -6.57 -3.09
C SER A 122 -10.03 -7.09 -1.69
N ILE A 123 -9.39 -6.25 -0.89
CA ILE A 123 -9.18 -6.53 0.54
C ILE A 123 -10.53 -6.37 1.24
N PRO A 124 -11.03 -7.39 1.98
CA PRO A 124 -12.33 -7.31 2.62
C PRO A 124 -12.36 -6.27 3.75
N ASN A 125 -13.47 -5.55 3.84
CA ASN A 125 -13.71 -4.47 4.81
C ASN A 125 -14.30 -4.95 6.14
N ASN A 126 -14.65 -6.22 6.22
CA ASN A 126 -15.26 -6.87 7.39
C ASN A 126 -14.24 -7.46 8.36
#